data_9e33d890b07499f3b10275b15045687b
#
_entry.id   9e33d890b07499f3b10275b15045687b
#
_cell.length_a   1.000
_cell.length_b   1.000
_cell.length_c   1.000
_cell.angle_alpha   90.00
_cell.angle_beta   90.00
_cell.angle_gamma   90.00
#
_symmetry.space_group_name_H-M   'P 1'
#
loop_
_entity.id
_entity.type
_entity.pdbx_description
1 polymer ?
#
loop_
_entity_poly.entity_id
_entity_poly.type
_entity_poly.pdbx_seq_one_letter_code
_entity_poly.pdbx_strand_id
1 'polypeptide(L)'
;MWDLARRLAGRMAATGLAALLTRREDTCPTEAERAAFANAAGADLVLSLHVDANRSMHAQGLATFHFGNGSGITSTVGEALAGFIHRELTSRTAMLDLGTQARTWELLRLTRMPTVRVEIGYLTNLGDRRRLLDPAFRDVVAEGVLVGVKRLYLQGQDDQPTGTFTFSDVLARELAREETAPAISRRS
;
A
#
# COMPACT_ATOMS: atom_id res chain seq x y z
N MET A 1 15.86 -6.41 -0.23
CA MET A 1 14.58 -5.92 0.32
C MET A 1 14.69 -5.49 1.79
N TRP A 2 15.43 -6.19 2.65
CA TRP A 2 15.62 -5.80 4.06
C TRP A 2 16.18 -4.38 4.22
N ASP A 3 17.24 -4.04 3.48
CA ASP A 3 17.84 -2.69 3.48
C ASP A 3 16.80 -1.60 3.07
N LEU A 4 16.02 -1.86 2.02
CA LEU A 4 14.97 -0.93 1.59
C LEU A 4 13.89 -0.73 2.67
N ALA A 5 13.44 -1.80 3.31
CA ALA A 5 12.45 -1.72 4.38
C ALA A 5 12.97 -0.91 5.57
N ARG A 6 14.26 -1.07 5.95
CA ARG A 6 14.89 -0.26 7.01
C ARG A 6 15.01 1.22 6.65
N ARG A 7 15.37 1.53 5.39
CA ARG A 7 15.41 2.92 4.88
C ARG A 7 14.04 3.57 4.98
N LEU A 8 13.01 2.86 4.51
CA LEU A 8 11.64 3.35 4.60
C LEU A 8 11.20 3.54 6.06
N ALA A 9 11.45 2.57 6.94
CA ALA A 9 11.09 2.68 8.36
C ALA A 9 11.79 3.87 9.04
N GLY A 10 13.06 4.11 8.76
CA GLY A 10 13.79 5.28 9.28
C GLY A 10 13.20 6.61 8.80
N ARG A 11 12.83 6.70 7.52
CA ARG A 11 12.16 7.89 6.96
C ARG A 11 10.76 8.10 7.55
N MET A 12 9.98 7.03 7.74
CA MET A 12 8.67 7.09 8.40
C MET A 12 8.82 7.62 9.83
N ALA A 13 9.73 7.05 10.61
CA ALA A 13 10.00 7.51 11.98
C ALA A 13 10.40 9.01 12.04
N ALA A 14 11.22 9.48 11.11
CA ALA A 14 11.61 10.89 11.02
C ALA A 14 10.43 11.83 10.71
N THR A 15 9.30 11.31 10.23
CA THR A 15 8.07 12.08 9.96
C THR A 15 6.97 11.81 10.99
N GLY A 16 7.28 11.13 12.09
CA GLY A 16 6.32 10.83 13.16
C GLY A 16 5.43 9.61 12.91
N LEU A 17 5.68 8.85 11.83
CA LEU A 17 4.96 7.62 11.54
C LEU A 17 5.68 6.44 12.21
N ALA A 18 4.95 5.67 13.03
CA ALA A 18 5.47 4.43 13.58
C ALA A 18 5.60 3.36 12.49
N ALA A 19 6.72 2.67 12.42
CA ALA A 19 6.95 1.61 11.46
C ALA A 19 7.43 0.33 12.17
N LEU A 20 6.68 -0.76 11.97
CA LEU A 20 7.02 -2.09 12.47
C LEU A 20 7.48 -2.97 11.30
N LEU A 21 8.57 -3.70 11.48
CA LEU A 21 9.06 -4.63 10.48
C LEU A 21 8.59 -6.04 10.81
N THR A 22 7.95 -6.72 9.86
CA THR A 22 7.42 -8.09 10.01
C THR A 22 8.52 -9.17 9.97
N ARG A 23 9.76 -8.79 9.70
CA ARG A 23 10.91 -9.71 9.64
C ARG A 23 12.17 -9.05 10.19
N ARG A 24 13.17 -9.87 10.45
CA ARG A 24 14.57 -9.48 10.64
C ARG A 24 15.36 -9.83 9.38
N GLU A 25 16.65 -9.53 9.36
CA GLU A 25 17.54 -9.82 8.23
C GLU A 25 17.61 -11.32 7.92
N ASP A 26 17.70 -12.12 8.96
CA ASP A 26 17.89 -13.57 8.96
C ASP A 26 16.57 -14.38 8.98
N THR A 27 15.42 -13.72 9.03
CA THR A 27 14.11 -14.40 9.07
C THR A 27 13.31 -14.16 7.81
N CYS A 28 12.47 -15.12 7.43
CA CYS A 28 11.57 -14.99 6.29
C CYS A 28 10.18 -15.56 6.63
N PRO A 29 9.37 -14.83 7.44
CA PRO A 29 8.02 -15.26 7.77
C PRO A 29 7.16 -15.42 6.52
N THR A 30 6.22 -16.34 6.57
CA THR A 30 5.18 -16.55 5.54
C THR A 30 4.25 -15.34 5.43
N GLU A 31 3.48 -15.26 4.37
CA GLU A 31 2.48 -14.18 4.21
C GLU A 31 1.42 -14.24 5.32
N ALA A 32 1.01 -15.44 5.74
CA ALA A 32 0.08 -15.63 6.85
C ALA A 32 0.63 -15.12 8.19
N GLU A 33 1.90 -15.43 8.51
CA GLU A 33 2.56 -14.94 9.73
C GLU A 33 2.71 -13.41 9.72
N ARG A 34 3.02 -12.81 8.56
CA ARG A 34 3.08 -11.35 8.40
C ARG A 34 1.72 -10.70 8.61
N ALA A 35 0.66 -11.30 8.05
CA ALA A 35 -0.71 -10.83 8.24
C ALA A 35 -1.12 -10.94 9.73
N ALA A 36 -0.84 -12.07 10.37
CA ALA A 36 -1.12 -12.28 11.80
C ALA A 36 -0.40 -11.23 12.66
N PHE A 37 0.88 -10.98 12.39
CA PHE A 37 1.66 -9.94 13.09
C PHE A 37 1.04 -8.55 12.94
N ALA A 38 0.72 -8.14 11.70
CA ALA A 38 0.13 -6.83 11.44
C ALA A 38 -1.25 -6.67 12.09
N ASN A 39 -2.09 -7.72 12.02
CA ASN A 39 -3.41 -7.74 12.66
C ASN A 39 -3.31 -7.65 14.19
N ALA A 40 -2.37 -8.36 14.81
CA ALA A 40 -2.14 -8.33 16.26
C ALA A 40 -1.57 -6.97 16.73
N ALA A 41 -0.74 -6.34 15.91
CA ALA A 41 -0.18 -5.03 16.20
C ALA A 41 -1.20 -3.88 16.02
N GLY A 42 -2.38 -4.14 15.44
CA GLY A 42 -3.36 -3.09 15.13
C GLY A 42 -2.80 -2.04 14.16
N ALA A 43 -2.03 -2.47 13.16
CA ALA A 43 -1.41 -1.54 12.22
C ALA A 43 -2.48 -0.80 11.38
N ASP A 44 -2.24 0.47 11.06
CA ASP A 44 -3.15 1.27 10.22
C ASP A 44 -3.07 0.88 8.74
N LEU A 45 -1.91 0.41 8.29
CA LEU A 45 -1.67 -0.09 6.93
C LEU A 45 -0.51 -1.08 6.88
N VAL A 46 -0.45 -1.86 5.80
CA VAL A 46 0.67 -2.78 5.54
C VAL A 46 1.29 -2.48 4.17
N LEU A 47 2.62 -2.37 4.16
CA LEU A 47 3.42 -2.23 2.94
C LEU A 47 4.29 -3.48 2.76
N SER A 48 4.07 -4.20 1.67
CA SER A 48 4.83 -5.40 1.32
C SER A 48 5.76 -5.10 0.15
N LEU A 49 7.07 -5.01 0.42
CA LEU A 49 8.08 -4.65 -0.58
C LEU A 49 8.67 -5.92 -1.19
N HIS A 50 8.59 -6.06 -2.49
CA HIS A 50 9.02 -7.23 -3.24
C HIS A 50 9.92 -6.89 -4.43
N VAL A 51 10.71 -7.86 -4.82
CA VAL A 51 11.40 -7.96 -6.11
C VAL A 51 11.01 -9.30 -6.69
N ASP A 52 10.67 -9.31 -7.94
CA ASP A 52 10.23 -10.53 -8.63
C ASP A 52 11.38 -11.21 -9.44
N ALA A 53 11.09 -12.37 -9.97
CA ALA A 53 11.94 -13.09 -10.91
C ALA A 53 11.05 -13.73 -11.99
N ASN A 54 11.49 -13.70 -13.23
CA ASN A 54 10.76 -14.27 -14.36
C ASN A 54 11.69 -15.16 -15.20
N ARG A 55 11.12 -16.16 -15.88
CA ARG A 55 11.90 -16.97 -16.84
C ARG A 55 12.43 -16.14 -18.00
N SER A 56 11.70 -15.11 -18.40
CA SER A 56 12.15 -14.14 -19.40
C SER A 56 13.04 -13.08 -18.74
N MET A 57 14.25 -12.90 -19.24
CA MET A 57 15.14 -11.81 -18.84
C MET A 57 14.66 -10.43 -19.32
N HIS A 58 13.64 -10.40 -20.20
CA HIS A 58 13.02 -9.16 -20.68
C HIS A 58 11.94 -8.63 -19.75
N ALA A 59 11.43 -9.46 -18.82
CA ALA A 59 10.51 -8.99 -17.81
C ALA A 59 11.19 -7.94 -16.93
N GLN A 60 10.59 -6.76 -16.82
CA GLN A 60 11.13 -5.61 -16.08
C GLN A 60 9.99 -4.68 -15.65
N GLY A 61 10.25 -3.79 -14.73
CA GLY A 61 9.32 -2.72 -14.39
C GLY A 61 8.76 -2.77 -12.98
N LEU A 62 7.87 -1.84 -12.71
CA LEU A 62 7.26 -1.56 -11.41
C LEU A 62 5.75 -1.81 -11.46
N ALA A 63 5.24 -2.54 -10.48
CA ALA A 63 3.81 -2.74 -10.27
C ALA A 63 3.42 -2.54 -8.81
N THR A 64 2.18 -2.13 -8.57
CA THR A 64 1.59 -2.13 -7.23
C THR A 64 0.30 -2.95 -7.23
N PHE A 65 0.03 -3.57 -6.09
CA PHE A 65 -1.12 -4.47 -5.95
C PHE A 65 -1.88 -4.17 -4.67
N HIS A 66 -3.20 -4.23 -4.75
CA HIS A 66 -4.13 -4.11 -3.64
C HIS A 66 -5.09 -5.29 -3.61
N PHE A 67 -5.85 -5.45 -2.52
CA PHE A 67 -6.88 -6.48 -2.49
C PHE A 67 -8.04 -6.15 -3.42
N GLY A 68 -8.43 -7.13 -4.22
CA GLY A 68 -9.64 -7.09 -5.04
C GLY A 68 -9.82 -8.39 -5.80
N ASN A 69 -11.06 -8.85 -5.91
CA ASN A 69 -11.39 -10.16 -6.48
C ASN A 69 -11.97 -10.09 -7.90
N GLY A 70 -12.02 -8.90 -8.51
CA GLY A 70 -12.60 -8.71 -9.83
C GLY A 70 -14.13 -8.82 -9.90
N SER A 71 -14.81 -9.19 -8.82
CA SER A 71 -16.27 -9.35 -8.71
C SER A 71 -16.93 -8.25 -7.87
N GLY A 72 -16.29 -7.10 -7.77
CA GLY A 72 -16.80 -5.93 -7.05
C GLY A 72 -16.32 -5.79 -5.60
N ILE A 73 -15.65 -6.79 -5.03
CA ILE A 73 -15.05 -6.65 -3.69
C ILE A 73 -13.61 -6.17 -3.85
N THR A 74 -13.33 -4.96 -3.37
CA THR A 74 -12.00 -4.34 -3.39
C THR A 74 -11.74 -3.56 -2.11
N SER A 75 -10.47 -3.39 -1.77
CA SER A 75 -10.05 -2.47 -0.73
C SER A 75 -9.92 -1.07 -1.35
N THR A 76 -10.93 -0.23 -1.21
CA THR A 76 -10.92 1.14 -1.76
C THR A 76 -9.72 1.96 -1.28
N VAL A 77 -9.43 1.90 0.02
CA VAL A 77 -8.27 2.60 0.60
C VAL A 77 -6.96 1.96 0.13
N GLY A 78 -6.91 0.62 0.03
CA GLY A 78 -5.75 -0.09 -0.52
C GLY A 78 -5.48 0.26 -1.98
N GLU A 79 -6.52 0.39 -2.79
CA GLU A 79 -6.44 0.82 -4.19
C GLU A 79 -5.90 2.26 -4.30
N ALA A 80 -6.46 3.20 -3.53
CA ALA A 80 -5.98 4.58 -3.50
C ALA A 80 -4.51 4.67 -3.08
N LEU A 81 -4.14 3.97 -1.99
CA LEU A 81 -2.75 3.91 -1.52
C LEU A 81 -1.81 3.33 -2.57
N ALA A 82 -2.21 2.22 -3.23
CA ALA A 82 -1.44 1.61 -4.31
C ALA A 82 -1.23 2.59 -5.46
N GLY A 83 -2.26 3.32 -5.87
CA GLY A 83 -2.20 4.34 -6.91
C GLY A 83 -1.27 5.51 -6.54
N PHE A 84 -1.29 5.99 -5.29
CA PHE A 84 -0.37 7.05 -4.84
C PHE A 84 1.08 6.59 -4.85
N ILE A 85 1.36 5.42 -4.27
CA ILE A 85 2.71 4.85 -4.25
C ILE A 85 3.19 4.62 -5.68
N HIS A 86 2.36 4.04 -6.53
CA HIS A 86 2.68 3.76 -7.93
C HIS A 86 3.10 5.02 -8.69
N ARG A 87 2.27 6.07 -8.62
CA ARG A 87 2.55 7.36 -9.28
C ARG A 87 3.85 7.99 -8.80
N GLU A 88 4.11 7.96 -7.49
CA GLU A 88 5.34 8.52 -6.93
C GLU A 88 6.58 7.74 -7.36
N LEU A 89 6.49 6.43 -7.45
CA LEU A 89 7.59 5.58 -7.87
C LEU A 89 7.87 5.70 -9.38
N THR A 90 6.84 5.65 -10.22
CA THR A 90 7.01 5.79 -11.69
C THR A 90 7.60 7.14 -12.07
N SER A 91 7.17 8.24 -11.40
CA SER A 91 7.72 9.57 -11.66
C SER A 91 9.19 9.75 -11.26
N ARG A 92 9.70 8.95 -10.29
CA ARG A 92 11.05 9.09 -9.73
C ARG A 92 12.05 8.07 -10.24
N THR A 93 11.61 6.91 -10.72
CA THR A 93 12.52 5.78 -10.95
C THR A 93 12.80 5.49 -12.42
N ALA A 94 12.07 6.10 -13.34
CA ALA A 94 12.11 5.82 -14.77
C ALA A 94 12.06 4.30 -15.09
N MET A 95 11.40 3.51 -14.22
CA MET A 95 11.11 2.10 -14.47
C MET A 95 9.93 1.96 -15.42
N LEU A 96 9.86 0.83 -16.11
CA LEU A 96 8.68 0.51 -16.94
C LEU A 96 7.46 0.42 -16.04
N ASP A 97 6.43 1.14 -16.42
CA ASP A 97 5.14 1.18 -15.71
C ASP A 97 4.30 -0.06 -16.05
N LEU A 98 4.04 -0.90 -15.06
CA LEU A 98 3.20 -2.09 -15.16
C LEU A 98 1.83 -1.90 -14.48
N GLY A 99 1.55 -0.69 -13.98
CA GLY A 99 0.26 -0.30 -13.43
C GLY A 99 0.00 -0.75 -12.00
N THR A 100 -1.22 -0.41 -11.55
CA THR A 100 -1.80 -0.84 -10.28
C THR A 100 -2.86 -1.90 -10.57
N GLN A 101 -2.85 -3.00 -9.81
CA GLN A 101 -3.69 -4.17 -10.11
C GLN A 101 -4.32 -4.75 -8.84
N ALA A 102 -5.57 -5.22 -8.98
CA ALA A 102 -6.25 -5.98 -7.93
C ALA A 102 -5.79 -7.44 -7.91
N ARG A 103 -5.56 -8.00 -6.71
CA ARG A 103 -5.19 -9.41 -6.47
C ARG A 103 -5.82 -9.94 -5.19
N THR A 104 -5.97 -11.25 -5.13
CA THR A 104 -6.45 -11.97 -3.93
C THR A 104 -5.34 -12.74 -3.21
N TRP A 105 -4.09 -12.29 -3.33
CA TRP A 105 -2.95 -12.95 -2.69
C TRP A 105 -3.12 -13.00 -1.17
N GLU A 106 -2.49 -13.97 -0.56
CA GLU A 106 -2.72 -14.36 0.83
C GLU A 106 -2.55 -13.18 1.80
N LEU A 107 -1.46 -12.43 1.73
CA LEU A 107 -1.23 -11.26 2.58
C LEU A 107 -2.34 -10.21 2.41
N LEU A 108 -2.70 -9.88 1.16
CA LEU A 108 -3.72 -8.87 0.86
C LEU A 108 -5.10 -9.26 1.40
N ARG A 109 -5.39 -10.58 1.42
CA ARG A 109 -6.68 -11.13 1.86
C ARG A 109 -6.77 -11.32 3.38
N LEU A 110 -5.64 -11.64 4.05
CA LEU A 110 -5.63 -11.97 5.48
C LEU A 110 -5.45 -10.76 6.40
N THR A 111 -4.97 -9.66 5.88
CA THR A 111 -4.83 -8.41 6.64
C THR A 111 -6.18 -7.71 6.78
N ARG A 112 -6.41 -7.10 7.96
CA ARG A 112 -7.65 -6.38 8.29
C ARG A 112 -7.61 -4.89 7.94
N MET A 113 -6.45 -4.39 7.57
CA MET A 113 -6.18 -3.01 7.21
C MET A 113 -5.81 -2.90 5.73
N PRO A 114 -5.82 -1.68 5.15
CA PRO A 114 -5.33 -1.45 3.80
C PRO A 114 -3.92 -2.00 3.63
N THR A 115 -3.73 -2.84 2.62
CA THR A 115 -2.46 -3.51 2.33
C THR A 115 -2.09 -3.32 0.88
N VAL A 116 -0.87 -2.89 0.65
CA VAL A 116 -0.29 -2.72 -0.69
C VAL A 116 0.97 -3.55 -0.81
N ARG A 117 1.06 -4.34 -1.89
CA ARG A 117 2.30 -4.96 -2.32
C ARG A 117 2.92 -4.11 -3.44
N VAL A 118 4.19 -3.80 -3.30
CA VAL A 118 4.99 -3.05 -4.26
C VAL A 118 6.04 -3.97 -4.84
N GLU A 119 5.96 -4.27 -6.12
CA GLU A 119 6.97 -5.02 -6.86
C GLU A 119 7.89 -4.06 -7.61
N ILE A 120 9.16 -4.06 -7.21
CA ILE A 120 10.17 -3.08 -7.63
C ILE A 120 11.18 -3.79 -8.53
N GLY A 121 10.73 -4.16 -9.73
CA GLY A 121 11.57 -4.78 -10.74
C GLY A 121 11.81 -6.27 -10.57
N TYR A 122 12.63 -6.80 -11.48
CA TYR A 122 12.92 -8.22 -11.64
C TYR A 122 14.41 -8.51 -11.47
N LEU A 123 14.76 -9.45 -10.59
CA LEU A 123 16.15 -9.88 -10.38
C LEU A 123 16.78 -10.51 -11.64
N THR A 124 15.95 -11.10 -12.49
CA THR A 124 16.34 -11.72 -13.75
C THR A 124 16.63 -10.69 -14.85
N ASN A 125 16.14 -9.47 -14.71
CA ASN A 125 16.44 -8.38 -15.63
C ASN A 125 17.71 -7.64 -15.19
N LEU A 126 18.66 -7.50 -16.10
CA LEU A 126 19.97 -6.90 -15.80
C LEU A 126 19.84 -5.40 -15.44
N GLY A 127 18.94 -4.67 -16.09
CA GLY A 127 18.69 -3.26 -15.82
C GLY A 127 18.09 -3.04 -14.44
N ASP A 128 17.02 -3.75 -14.11
CA ASP A 128 16.36 -3.67 -12.82
C ASP A 128 17.29 -4.12 -11.69
N ARG A 129 18.03 -5.22 -11.91
CA ARG A 129 19.02 -5.70 -10.93
C ARG A 129 20.11 -4.67 -10.63
N ARG A 130 20.62 -3.96 -11.64
CA ARG A 130 21.61 -2.89 -11.43
C ARG A 130 21.05 -1.75 -10.59
N ARG A 131 19.82 -1.31 -10.90
CA ARG A 131 19.12 -0.30 -10.10
C ARG A 131 18.92 -0.74 -8.64
N LEU A 132 18.46 -1.96 -8.44
CA LEU A 132 18.20 -2.51 -7.09
C LEU A 132 19.47 -2.65 -6.25
N LEU A 133 20.63 -2.87 -6.86
CA LEU A 133 21.92 -2.91 -6.19
C LEU A 133 22.44 -1.53 -5.81
N ASP A 134 21.97 -0.46 -6.48
CA ASP A 134 22.36 0.92 -6.16
C ASP A 134 21.67 1.41 -4.88
N PRO A 135 22.42 1.79 -3.83
CA PRO A 135 21.84 2.37 -2.63
C PRO A 135 21.05 3.66 -2.87
N ALA A 136 21.50 4.50 -3.82
CA ALA A 136 20.81 5.74 -4.14
C ALA A 136 19.43 5.46 -4.76
N PHE A 137 19.33 4.46 -5.63
CA PHE A 137 18.03 4.02 -6.16
C PHE A 137 17.08 3.54 -5.05
N ARG A 138 17.59 2.75 -4.09
CA ARG A 138 16.76 2.31 -2.95
C ARG A 138 16.31 3.47 -2.06
N ASP A 139 17.10 4.53 -1.94
CA ASP A 139 16.69 5.76 -1.24
C ASP A 139 15.56 6.48 -1.98
N VAL A 140 15.65 6.60 -3.30
CA VAL A 140 14.57 7.16 -4.15
C VAL A 140 13.28 6.35 -4.02
N VAL A 141 13.38 5.03 -4.01
CA VAL A 141 12.21 4.16 -3.81
C VAL A 141 11.61 4.35 -2.42
N ALA A 142 12.42 4.36 -1.36
CA ALA A 142 11.94 4.59 0.01
C ALA A 142 11.23 5.94 0.14
N GLU A 143 11.77 6.98 -0.46
CA GLU A 143 11.16 8.31 -0.50
C GLU A 143 9.82 8.30 -1.25
N GLY A 144 9.78 7.69 -2.44
CA GLY A 144 8.54 7.58 -3.24
C GLY A 144 7.42 6.86 -2.49
N VAL A 145 7.74 5.75 -1.81
CA VAL A 145 6.76 5.03 -1.00
C VAL A 145 6.27 5.90 0.16
N LEU A 146 7.16 6.58 0.89
CA LEU A 146 6.78 7.48 1.98
C LEU A 146 5.86 8.60 1.49
N VAL A 147 6.20 9.24 0.36
CA VAL A 147 5.36 10.33 -0.20
C VAL A 147 4.00 9.79 -0.60
N GLY A 148 3.92 8.60 -1.21
CA GLY A 148 2.66 7.94 -1.54
C GLY A 148 1.78 7.69 -0.30
N VAL A 149 2.37 7.21 0.79
CA VAL A 149 1.69 7.05 2.08
C VAL A 149 1.19 8.40 2.62
N LYS A 150 2.05 9.42 2.63
CA LYS A 150 1.67 10.77 3.10
C LYS A 150 0.51 11.36 2.31
N ARG A 151 0.46 11.12 1.00
CA ARG A 151 -0.67 11.59 0.16
C ARG A 151 -2.00 10.98 0.57
N LEU A 152 -2.03 9.72 0.99
CA LEU A 152 -3.25 9.11 1.51
C LEU A 152 -3.78 9.86 2.73
N TYR A 153 -2.91 10.22 3.67
CA TYR A 153 -3.29 10.96 4.87
C TYR A 153 -3.64 12.44 4.59
N LEU A 154 -3.00 13.06 3.61
CA LEU A 154 -3.25 14.47 3.25
C LEU A 154 -4.56 14.66 2.49
N GLN A 155 -4.98 13.71 1.65
CA GLN A 155 -6.30 13.79 0.99
C GLN A 155 -7.47 13.77 1.96
N GLY A 156 -7.29 13.19 3.16
CA GLY A 156 -8.30 13.23 4.20
C GLY A 156 -8.39 14.55 4.97
N GLN A 157 -7.51 15.52 4.72
CA GLN A 157 -7.53 16.82 5.43
C GLN A 157 -8.40 17.87 4.74
N ASP A 158 -8.60 17.78 3.43
CA ASP A 158 -9.48 18.67 2.66
C ASP A 158 -10.93 18.18 2.64
N ASP A 159 -11.15 16.88 2.76
CA ASP A 159 -12.45 16.30 3.07
C ASP A 159 -12.57 16.14 4.59
N GLN A 160 -13.78 16.38 5.14
CA GLN A 160 -14.11 16.15 6.56
C GLN A 160 -13.43 14.89 7.12
N PRO A 161 -12.99 14.85 8.39
CA PRO A 161 -11.99 13.90 8.90
C PRO A 161 -12.27 12.48 8.49
N THR A 162 -11.55 12.03 7.43
CA THR A 162 -11.54 10.67 6.95
C THR A 162 -10.40 9.94 7.67
N GLY A 163 -10.45 9.97 9.01
CA GLY A 163 -9.66 9.05 9.82
C GLY A 163 -10.01 7.62 9.43
N THR A 164 -9.22 6.66 9.82
CA THR A 164 -9.51 5.23 9.69
C THR A 164 -10.95 4.95 10.12
N PHE A 165 -11.86 4.87 9.14
CA PHE A 165 -13.24 4.54 9.44
C PHE A 165 -13.29 3.08 9.86
N THR A 166 -13.63 2.84 11.09
CA THR A 166 -14.22 1.55 11.45
C THR A 166 -15.57 1.45 10.73
N PHE A 167 -16.01 0.25 10.41
CA PHE A 167 -17.36 0.04 9.85
C PHE A 167 -18.44 0.72 10.71
N SER A 168 -18.22 0.80 12.02
CA SER A 168 -19.06 1.52 12.97
C SER A 168 -19.15 3.02 12.72
N ASP A 169 -18.05 3.66 12.34
CA ASP A 169 -18.02 5.12 12.08
C ASP A 169 -18.73 5.45 10.77
N VAL A 170 -18.63 4.57 9.75
CA VAL A 170 -19.35 4.71 8.49
C VAL A 170 -20.87 4.55 8.75
N LEU A 171 -21.26 3.52 9.49
CA LEU A 171 -22.66 3.27 9.81
C LEU A 171 -23.28 4.41 10.65
N ALA A 172 -22.57 4.91 11.64
CA ALA A 172 -23.03 6.04 12.45
C ALA A 172 -23.25 7.32 11.61
N ARG A 173 -22.39 7.57 10.61
CA ARG A 173 -22.55 8.71 9.69
C ARG A 173 -23.72 8.54 8.72
N GLU A 174 -23.94 7.35 8.20
CA GLU A 174 -25.09 7.07 7.33
C GLU A 174 -26.40 7.25 8.11
N LEU A 175 -26.50 6.73 9.32
CA LEU A 175 -27.66 6.91 10.19
C LEU A 175 -27.91 8.39 10.52
N ALA A 176 -26.86 9.16 10.83
CA ALA A 176 -26.99 10.60 11.09
C ALA A 176 -27.41 11.40 9.83
N ARG A 177 -27.05 10.96 8.64
CA ARG A 177 -27.50 11.56 7.38
C ARG A 177 -28.98 11.27 7.09
N GLU A 178 -29.45 10.07 7.39
CA GLU A 178 -30.87 9.71 7.25
C GLU A 178 -31.76 10.51 8.21
N GLU A 179 -31.30 10.76 9.44
CA GLU A 179 -32.02 11.57 10.44
C GLU A 179 -32.08 13.06 10.07
N THR A 180 -31.10 13.58 9.32
CA THR A 180 -31.05 15.00 8.89
C THR A 180 -31.64 15.24 7.52
N ALA A 181 -32.04 14.21 6.79
CA ALA A 181 -32.69 14.36 5.49
C ALA A 181 -34.08 14.97 5.63
N PRO A 182 -34.41 16.09 4.95
CA PRO A 182 -35.74 16.70 5.02
C PRO A 182 -36.78 15.72 4.50
N ALA A 183 -37.83 15.49 5.28
CA ALA A 183 -38.96 14.66 4.90
C ALA A 183 -39.53 15.17 3.57
N ILE A 184 -39.34 14.39 2.49
CA ILE A 184 -39.95 14.68 1.21
C ILE A 184 -41.46 14.52 1.39
N SER A 185 -42.14 15.68 1.50
CA SER A 185 -43.60 15.75 1.53
C SER A 185 -44.16 15.06 0.30
N ARG A 186 -44.73 13.86 0.47
CA ARG A 186 -45.61 13.25 -0.50
C ARG A 186 -46.90 14.10 -0.52
N ARG A 187 -46.96 15.03 -1.43
CA ARG A 187 -48.27 15.62 -1.82
C ARG A 187 -48.87 14.73 -2.86
N SER A 188 -50.08 14.35 -2.59
CA SER A 188 -51.10 13.67 -3.36
C SER A 188 -51.29 14.22 -4.77
#